data_412bd2688691eb5962f8be97af6c0fff
#
_entry.id   412bd2688691eb5962f8be97af6c0fff
#
_cell.length_a   1.000
_cell.length_b   1.000
_cell.length_c   1.000
_cell.angle_alpha   90.00
_cell.angle_beta   90.00
_cell.angle_gamma   90.00
#
_symmetry.space_group_name_H-M   'P 1'
#
loop_
_entity.id
_entity.type
_entity.pdbx_description
1 polymer ?
#
loop_
_entity_poly.entity_id
_entity_poly.type
_entity_poly.pdbx_seq_one_letter_code
_entity_poly.pdbx_strand_id
1 'polypeptide(L)'
;MRTAQLFCIVFRKKGEGYEYLLLRRIPQKGGFWQAVSGGFEESDASKLEAAYRELNEEAGIDKNQVLRVLEEVYQYTYDKHYLTGEPITPITEYVYGFEVGPETEVNIHKNVYVEHDARQWVSFEEALSLLKWENNKEAFRKLKEKL
;
A
#
# COMPACT_ATOMS: atom_id res chain seq x y z
N MET A 1 -14.94 3.47 -15.00
CA MET A 1 -14.53 2.10 -14.59
C MET A 1 -13.07 2.11 -14.20
N ARG A 2 -12.77 1.58 -13.02
CA ARG A 2 -11.40 1.56 -12.51
C ARG A 2 -10.61 0.44 -13.17
N THR A 3 -9.47 0.76 -13.80
CA THR A 3 -8.58 -0.21 -14.41
C THR A 3 -7.16 -0.12 -13.85
N ALA A 4 -6.88 0.89 -13.05
CA ALA A 4 -5.58 1.10 -12.43
C ALA A 4 -5.72 1.34 -10.94
N GLN A 5 -4.81 0.75 -10.17
CA GLN A 5 -4.79 0.86 -8.73
C GLN A 5 -3.34 1.01 -8.26
N LEU A 6 -3.13 1.74 -7.18
CA LEU A 6 -1.80 1.96 -6.61
C LEU A 6 -1.65 1.10 -5.36
N PHE A 7 -0.49 0.47 -5.23
CA PHE A 7 -0.12 -0.31 -4.05
C PHE A 7 1.16 0.33 -3.49
N CYS A 8 1.03 1.01 -2.35
CA CYS A 8 2.07 1.89 -1.83
C CYS A 8 2.69 1.29 -0.59
N ILE A 9 3.90 0.75 -0.74
CA ILE A 9 4.62 0.17 0.38
C ILE A 9 5.40 1.27 1.08
N VAL A 10 5.02 1.56 2.33
CA VAL A 10 5.69 2.56 3.16
C VAL A 10 6.70 1.84 4.03
N PHE A 11 7.92 2.34 4.05
CA PHE A 11 8.99 1.74 4.84
C PHE A 11 9.83 2.83 5.50
N ARG A 12 10.51 2.45 6.58
CA ARG A 12 11.38 3.36 7.32
C ARG A 12 12.58 2.61 7.87
N LYS A 13 13.66 3.31 8.13
CA LYS A 13 14.85 2.69 8.69
C LYS A 13 14.61 2.19 10.11
N LYS A 14 15.13 1.01 10.39
CA LYS A 14 15.12 0.40 11.70
C LYS A 14 16.45 -0.32 11.89
N GLY A 15 17.35 0.27 12.71
CA GLY A 15 18.70 -0.27 12.82
C GLY A 15 19.41 -0.22 11.47
N GLU A 16 19.97 -1.34 11.05
CA GLU A 16 20.63 -1.46 9.75
C GLU A 16 19.69 -1.86 8.62
N GLY A 17 18.45 -2.15 8.94
CA GLY A 17 17.46 -2.57 7.96
C GLY A 17 16.27 -1.63 7.89
N TYR A 18 15.15 -2.22 7.57
CA TYR A 18 13.90 -1.46 7.39
C TYR A 18 12.75 -2.20 8.06
N GLU A 19 11.73 -1.44 8.43
CA GLU A 19 10.43 -2.01 8.77
C GLU A 19 9.37 -1.40 7.85
N TYR A 20 8.27 -2.12 7.70
CA TYR A 20 7.26 -1.85 6.69
C TYR A 20 5.91 -1.64 7.35
N LEU A 21 5.13 -0.71 6.80
CA LEU A 21 3.81 -0.39 7.32
C LEU A 21 2.77 -1.33 6.72
N LEU A 22 2.00 -1.97 7.58
CA LEU A 22 0.81 -2.72 7.16
C LEU A 22 -0.42 -2.13 7.81
N LEU A 23 -1.52 -2.12 7.06
CA LEU A 23 -2.83 -1.68 7.51
C LEU A 23 -3.77 -2.88 7.42
N ARG A 24 -4.60 -3.07 8.45
CA ARG A 24 -5.59 -4.15 8.41
C ARG A 24 -6.95 -3.59 7.99
N ARG A 25 -7.53 -4.17 6.97
CA ARG A 25 -8.86 -3.78 6.51
C ARG A 25 -9.89 -4.17 7.55
N ILE A 26 -10.95 -3.35 7.66
CA ILE A 26 -12.08 -3.69 8.55
C ILE A 26 -12.71 -5.02 8.10
N PRO A 27 -13.37 -5.77 9.02
CA PRO A 27 -13.95 -7.08 8.67
C PRO A 27 -14.89 -7.03 7.46
N GLN A 28 -15.66 -5.97 7.31
CA GLN A 28 -16.59 -5.80 6.19
C GLN A 28 -15.88 -5.74 4.84
N LYS A 29 -14.59 -5.43 4.85
CA LYS A 29 -13.77 -5.35 3.63
C LYS A 29 -12.72 -6.46 3.55
N GLY A 30 -12.92 -7.54 4.30
CA GLY A 30 -12.11 -8.73 4.22
C GLY A 30 -11.19 -8.99 5.41
N GLY A 31 -10.91 -8.00 6.24
CA GLY A 31 -10.13 -8.18 7.47
C GLY A 31 -8.66 -8.55 7.30
N PHE A 32 -8.11 -8.45 6.10
CA PHE A 32 -6.71 -8.84 5.84
C PHE A 32 -5.76 -7.65 5.92
N TRP A 33 -4.47 -7.95 6.12
CA TRP A 33 -3.40 -6.95 6.13
C TRP A 33 -2.94 -6.63 4.71
N GLN A 34 -2.60 -5.39 4.47
CA GLN A 34 -2.10 -4.92 3.17
C GLN A 34 -1.27 -3.65 3.35
N ALA A 35 -0.64 -3.18 2.28
CA ALA A 35 -0.05 -1.86 2.24
C ALA A 35 -1.14 -0.82 1.96
N VAL A 36 -0.77 0.46 1.94
CA VAL A 36 -1.69 1.52 1.48
C VAL A 36 -2.06 1.23 0.02
N SER A 37 -3.34 1.24 -0.28
CA SER A 37 -3.83 0.84 -1.60
C SER A 37 -5.05 1.66 -1.99
N GLY A 38 -5.12 2.06 -3.24
CA GLY A 38 -6.28 2.81 -3.72
C GLY A 38 -6.25 3.04 -5.22
N GLY A 39 -7.37 3.54 -5.75
CA GLY A 39 -7.56 3.70 -7.18
C GLY A 39 -6.99 4.99 -7.75
N PHE A 40 -6.61 4.92 -9.02
CA PHE A 40 -6.27 6.08 -9.80
C PHE A 40 -7.57 6.75 -10.28
N GLU A 41 -7.73 8.02 -9.94
CA GLU A 41 -8.94 8.79 -10.31
C GLU A 41 -8.64 9.79 -11.41
N GLU A 42 -9.68 10.19 -12.16
CA GLU A 42 -9.53 11.15 -13.25
C GLU A 42 -8.98 12.50 -12.80
N SER A 43 -9.28 12.89 -11.57
CA SER A 43 -8.78 14.14 -10.99
C SER A 43 -7.30 14.09 -10.62
N ASP A 44 -6.70 12.90 -10.59
CA ASP A 44 -5.29 12.77 -10.27
C ASP A 44 -4.42 13.15 -11.48
N ALA A 45 -3.43 14.01 -11.24
CA ALA A 45 -2.55 14.49 -12.32
C ALA A 45 -1.66 13.36 -12.86
N SER A 46 -1.33 12.38 -12.01
CA SER A 46 -0.47 11.24 -12.36
C SER A 46 -0.69 10.12 -11.36
N LYS A 47 -0.13 8.94 -11.68
CA LYS A 47 -0.16 7.82 -10.73
C LYS A 47 0.57 8.18 -9.44
N LEU A 48 1.68 8.89 -9.53
CA LEU A 48 2.44 9.29 -8.35
C LEU A 48 1.62 10.24 -7.46
N GLU A 49 0.91 11.18 -8.05
CA GLU A 49 0.05 12.08 -7.28
C GLU A 49 -1.11 11.31 -6.65
N ALA A 50 -1.66 10.31 -7.35
CA ALA A 50 -2.68 9.44 -6.79
C ALA A 50 -2.12 8.67 -5.58
N ALA A 51 -0.88 8.20 -5.68
CA ALA A 51 -0.23 7.50 -4.57
C ALA A 51 -0.06 8.41 -3.35
N TYR A 52 0.37 9.65 -3.56
CA TYR A 52 0.47 10.63 -2.47
C TYR A 52 -0.88 10.91 -1.83
N ARG A 53 -1.94 11.01 -2.64
CA ARG A 53 -3.29 11.20 -2.13
C ARG A 53 -3.71 10.03 -1.23
N GLU A 54 -3.47 8.81 -1.67
CA GLU A 54 -3.80 7.61 -0.89
C GLU A 54 -2.99 7.54 0.41
N LEU A 55 -1.70 7.88 0.37
CA LEU A 55 -0.89 7.94 1.58
C LEU A 55 -1.50 8.89 2.61
N ASN A 56 -1.98 10.03 2.15
CA ASN A 56 -2.59 11.01 3.03
C ASN A 56 -3.94 10.54 3.56
N GLU A 57 -4.79 10.02 2.68
CA GLU A 57 -6.14 9.57 3.07
C GLU A 57 -6.10 8.37 4.01
N GLU A 58 -5.28 7.37 3.71
CA GLU A 58 -5.32 6.11 4.44
C GLU A 58 -4.34 6.05 5.62
N ALA A 59 -3.24 6.77 5.55
CA ALA A 59 -2.21 6.70 6.59
C ALA A 59 -1.87 8.04 7.22
N GLY A 60 -2.45 9.13 6.74
CA GLY A 60 -2.17 10.46 7.26
C GLY A 60 -0.75 10.94 6.99
N ILE A 61 -0.09 10.37 5.98
CA ILE A 61 1.28 10.74 5.63
C ILE A 61 1.24 11.82 4.55
N ASP A 62 1.89 12.95 4.82
CA ASP A 62 1.98 14.04 3.87
C ASP A 62 3.17 13.85 2.94
N LYS A 63 3.06 14.41 1.74
CA LYS A 63 4.09 14.34 0.72
C LYS A 63 5.46 14.81 1.24
N ASN A 64 5.47 15.84 2.08
CA ASN A 64 6.71 16.39 2.62
C ASN A 64 7.40 15.49 3.66
N GLN A 65 6.74 14.41 4.10
CA GLN A 65 7.32 13.43 5.02
C GLN A 65 8.02 12.30 4.27
N VAL A 66 7.87 12.24 2.96
CA VAL A 66 8.49 11.21 2.12
C VAL A 66 9.93 11.61 1.81
N LEU A 67 10.88 10.76 2.17
CA LEU A 67 12.31 10.98 1.96
C LEU A 67 12.77 10.47 0.60
N ARG A 68 12.16 9.40 0.11
CA ARG A 68 12.55 8.75 -1.14
C ARG A 68 11.36 8.00 -1.73
N VAL A 69 11.23 8.08 -3.05
CA VAL A 69 10.19 7.33 -3.78
C VAL A 69 10.88 6.35 -4.72
N LEU A 70 10.39 5.12 -4.73
CA LEU A 70 10.78 4.10 -5.69
C LEU A 70 9.58 3.84 -6.58
N GLU A 71 9.70 4.22 -7.86
CA GLU A 71 8.66 4.00 -8.85
C GLU A 71 8.96 2.72 -9.63
N GLU A 72 7.95 2.20 -10.30
CA GLU A 72 8.10 1.02 -11.15
C GLU A 72 8.73 -0.18 -10.43
N VAL A 73 8.35 -0.38 -9.16
CA VAL A 73 8.85 -1.51 -8.38
C VAL A 73 8.37 -2.82 -8.95
N TYR A 74 7.07 -2.88 -9.29
CA TYR A 74 6.41 -4.08 -9.75
C TYR A 74 5.03 -3.71 -10.24
N GLN A 75 4.42 -4.58 -11.05
CA GLN A 75 3.01 -4.45 -11.40
C GLN A 75 2.44 -5.82 -11.70
N TYR A 76 1.16 -5.97 -11.48
CA TYR A 76 0.43 -7.18 -11.79
C TYR A 76 -1.02 -6.86 -12.08
N THR A 77 -1.68 -7.76 -12.79
CA THR A 77 -3.08 -7.58 -13.18
C THR A 77 -3.90 -8.72 -12.60
N TYR A 78 -5.08 -8.40 -12.08
CA TYR A 78 -6.01 -9.40 -11.58
C TYR A 78 -7.40 -9.12 -12.15
N ASP A 79 -8.20 -10.20 -12.27
CA ASP A 79 -9.50 -10.16 -12.92
C ASP A 79 -10.61 -10.81 -12.09
N LYS A 80 -10.37 -11.00 -10.80
CA LYS A 80 -11.38 -11.55 -9.89
C LYS A 80 -11.50 -10.67 -8.66
N HIS A 81 -12.75 -10.52 -8.20
CA HIS A 81 -13.03 -9.74 -6.99
C HIS A 81 -12.41 -10.42 -5.77
N TYR A 82 -11.75 -9.65 -4.93
CA TYR A 82 -10.99 -10.19 -3.80
C TYR A 82 -11.85 -10.84 -2.72
N LEU A 83 -13.12 -10.43 -2.59
CA LEU A 83 -14.04 -11.02 -1.60
C LEU A 83 -14.85 -12.18 -2.19
N THR A 84 -15.36 -12.03 -3.40
CA THR A 84 -16.31 -12.99 -3.98
C THR A 84 -15.70 -13.97 -4.96
N GLY A 85 -14.52 -13.65 -5.51
CA GLY A 85 -13.91 -14.45 -6.57
C GLY A 85 -14.60 -14.33 -7.92
N GLU A 86 -15.61 -13.47 -8.04
CA GLU A 86 -16.30 -13.27 -9.30
C GLU A 86 -15.45 -12.51 -10.31
N PRO A 87 -15.64 -12.77 -11.61
CA PRO A 87 -14.91 -12.05 -12.65
C PRO A 87 -15.21 -10.55 -12.60
N ILE A 88 -14.16 -9.74 -12.79
CA ILE A 88 -14.26 -8.29 -12.90
C ILE A 88 -13.47 -7.84 -14.12
N THR A 89 -13.69 -6.60 -14.54
CA THR A 89 -12.80 -5.99 -15.53
C THR A 89 -11.38 -5.99 -14.96
N PRO A 90 -10.38 -6.44 -15.74
CA PRO A 90 -9.01 -6.53 -15.23
C PRO A 90 -8.50 -5.22 -14.65
N ILE A 91 -7.86 -5.29 -13.50
CA ILE A 91 -7.26 -4.16 -12.81
C ILE A 91 -5.76 -4.38 -12.75
N THR A 92 -4.96 -3.41 -13.18
CA THR A 92 -3.52 -3.45 -13.00
C THR A 92 -3.15 -2.66 -11.76
N GLU A 93 -2.42 -3.31 -10.87
CA GLU A 93 -1.93 -2.70 -9.65
C GLU A 93 -0.46 -2.32 -9.83
N TYR A 94 -0.17 -1.05 -9.60
CA TYR A 94 1.18 -0.49 -9.76
C TYR A 94 1.80 -0.30 -8.38
N VAL A 95 2.96 -0.89 -8.16
CA VAL A 95 3.62 -0.90 -6.87
C VAL A 95 4.66 0.21 -6.77
N TYR A 96 4.55 0.99 -5.70
CA TYR A 96 5.48 2.05 -5.35
C TYR A 96 6.08 1.78 -3.99
N GLY A 97 7.30 2.26 -3.75
CA GLY A 97 7.90 2.28 -2.43
C GLY A 97 8.09 3.72 -1.96
N PHE A 98 7.72 3.98 -0.71
CA PHE A 98 7.86 5.31 -0.11
C PHE A 98 8.63 5.20 1.20
N GLU A 99 9.83 5.73 1.21
CA GLU A 99 10.59 5.81 2.46
C GLU A 99 10.17 7.05 3.22
N VAL A 100 9.85 6.87 4.52
CA VAL A 100 9.51 7.99 5.41
C VAL A 100 10.52 8.04 6.55
N GLY A 101 10.51 9.15 7.29
CA GLY A 101 11.38 9.30 8.45
C GLY A 101 11.07 8.26 9.51
N PRO A 102 12.08 7.84 10.33
CA PRO A 102 11.88 6.79 11.34
C PRO A 102 10.83 7.14 12.40
N GLU A 103 10.51 8.42 12.55
CA GLU A 103 9.54 8.88 13.55
C GLU A 103 8.22 9.34 12.94
N THR A 104 7.99 9.04 11.67
CA THR A 104 6.73 9.40 11.01
C THR A 104 5.56 8.71 11.67
N GLU A 105 4.56 9.50 12.06
CA GLU A 105 3.34 9.00 12.66
C GLU A 105 2.33 8.63 11.58
N VAL A 106 1.58 7.56 11.84
CA VAL A 106 0.55 7.06 10.95
C VAL A 106 -0.81 7.26 11.60
N ASN A 107 -1.74 7.85 10.85
CA ASN A 107 -3.10 8.07 11.31
C ASN A 107 -4.09 7.44 10.33
N ILE A 108 -4.68 6.30 10.71
CA ILE A 108 -5.65 5.58 9.88
C ILE A 108 -7.07 6.13 10.00
N HIS A 109 -7.28 7.12 10.85
CA HIS A 109 -8.60 7.71 11.08
C HIS A 109 -8.81 9.05 10.38
N LYS A 110 -7.87 9.46 9.54
CA LYS A 110 -7.97 10.71 8.80
C LYS A 110 -9.03 10.67 7.71
N ASN A 111 -9.24 9.51 7.10
CA ASN A 111 -10.24 9.35 6.06
C ASN A 111 -11.64 9.37 6.65
N VAL A 112 -12.57 10.04 5.96
CA VAL A 112 -13.99 10.08 6.34
C VAL A 112 -14.60 8.68 6.32
N TYR A 113 -14.16 7.84 5.37
CA TYR A 113 -14.62 6.46 5.26
C TYR A 113 -13.62 5.56 5.97
N VAL A 114 -14.06 4.86 7.00
CA VAL A 114 -13.20 3.95 7.75
C VAL A 114 -12.95 2.70 6.92
N GLU A 115 -11.72 2.50 6.48
CA GLU A 115 -11.33 1.33 5.68
C GLU A 115 -10.42 0.38 6.44
N HIS A 116 -9.74 0.86 7.49
CA HIS A 116 -8.78 0.09 8.25
C HIS A 116 -9.05 0.26 9.75
N ASP A 117 -8.82 -0.81 10.52
CA ASP A 117 -9.01 -0.80 11.97
C ASP A 117 -7.72 -1.02 12.76
N ALA A 118 -6.60 -1.23 12.08
CA ALA A 118 -5.31 -1.39 12.75
C ALA A 118 -4.17 -1.03 11.81
N ARG A 119 -3.05 -0.67 12.40
CA ARG A 119 -1.80 -0.42 11.69
C ARG A 119 -0.65 -1.05 12.48
N GLN A 120 0.40 -1.45 11.78
CA GLN A 120 1.55 -2.05 12.43
C GLN A 120 2.80 -1.85 11.55
N TRP A 121 3.92 -1.52 12.20
CA TRP A 121 5.22 -1.55 11.58
C TRP A 121 5.83 -2.93 11.82
N VAL A 122 6.25 -3.60 10.76
CA VAL A 122 6.70 -4.98 10.85
C VAL A 122 8.01 -5.18 10.10
N SER A 123 8.72 -6.26 10.44
CA SER A 123 9.88 -6.69 9.67
C SER A 123 9.44 -7.22 8.31
N PHE A 124 10.39 -7.43 7.41
CA PHE A 124 10.09 -8.01 6.11
C PHE A 124 9.46 -9.40 6.24
N GLU A 125 10.02 -10.23 7.10
CA GLU A 125 9.54 -11.60 7.31
C GLU A 125 8.12 -11.60 7.90
N GLU A 126 7.85 -10.71 8.85
CA GLU A 126 6.52 -10.57 9.41
C GLU A 126 5.52 -10.11 8.35
N ALA A 127 5.93 -9.17 7.48
CA ALA A 127 5.07 -8.71 6.40
C ALA A 127 4.64 -9.87 5.51
N LEU A 128 5.61 -10.71 5.11
CA LEU A 128 5.30 -11.87 4.27
C LEU A 128 4.36 -12.85 4.97
N SER A 129 4.45 -12.99 6.29
CA SER A 129 3.57 -13.89 7.02
C SER A 129 2.17 -13.33 7.22
N LEU A 130 2.02 -12.02 7.31
CA LEU A 130 0.73 -11.37 7.53
C LEU A 130 -0.05 -11.10 6.26
N LEU A 131 0.64 -10.85 5.14
CA LEU A 131 -0.02 -10.60 3.87
C LEU A 131 -0.74 -11.84 3.39
N LYS A 132 -1.95 -11.64 2.88
CA LYS A 132 -2.79 -12.74 2.40
C LYS A 132 -2.50 -13.15 0.96
N TRP A 133 -2.26 -12.17 0.10
CA TRP A 133 -2.19 -12.40 -1.35
C TRP A 133 -0.75 -12.56 -1.82
N GLU A 134 -0.51 -13.58 -2.66
CA GLU A 134 0.84 -13.84 -3.19
C GLU A 134 1.37 -12.66 -4.01
N ASN A 135 0.50 -11.97 -4.76
CA ASN A 135 0.91 -10.80 -5.51
C ASN A 135 1.41 -9.68 -4.60
N ASN A 136 0.80 -9.52 -3.43
CA ASN A 136 1.25 -8.53 -2.45
C ASN A 136 2.60 -8.91 -1.86
N LYS A 137 2.80 -10.20 -1.57
CA LYS A 137 4.08 -10.70 -1.06
C LYS A 137 5.18 -10.48 -2.09
N GLU A 138 4.89 -10.75 -3.37
CA GLU A 138 5.85 -10.54 -4.44
C GLU A 138 6.20 -9.05 -4.58
N ALA A 139 5.22 -8.17 -4.40
CA ALA A 139 5.46 -6.72 -4.41
C ALA A 139 6.49 -6.33 -3.35
N PHE A 140 6.37 -6.89 -2.14
CA PHE A 140 7.33 -6.63 -1.06
C PHE A 140 8.70 -7.20 -1.38
N ARG A 141 8.77 -8.40 -1.97
CA ARG A 141 10.04 -9.00 -2.38
C ARG A 141 10.75 -8.14 -3.42
N LYS A 142 9.98 -7.64 -4.40
CA LYS A 142 10.54 -6.78 -5.46
C LYS A 142 11.06 -5.46 -4.89
N LEU A 143 10.35 -4.88 -3.93
CA LEU A 143 10.83 -3.69 -3.28
C LEU A 143 12.12 -3.95 -2.54
N LYS A 144 12.18 -5.03 -1.77
CA LYS A 144 13.37 -5.36 -0.99
C LYS A 144 14.61 -5.51 -1.86
N GLU A 145 14.46 -6.07 -3.06
CA GLU A 145 15.57 -6.20 -4.01
C GLU A 145 16.20 -4.85 -4.38
N LYS A 146 15.43 -3.77 -4.26
CA LYS A 146 15.88 -2.42 -4.61
C LYS A 146 16.44 -1.64 -3.41
N LEU A 147 16.34 -2.20 -2.23
CA LEU A 147 16.87 -1.60 -1.01
C LEU A 147 18.22 -2.21 -0.60
#